data_f1ad7a4efbd2b66b202715149401cc38
#
_entry.id   f1ad7a4efbd2b66b202715149401cc38
#
_cell.length_a   1.000
_cell.length_b   1.000
_cell.length_c   1.000
_cell.angle_alpha   90.00
_cell.angle_beta   90.00
_cell.angle_gamma   90.00
#
_symmetry.space_group_name_H-M   'P 1'
#
loop_
_entity.id
_entity.type
_entity.pdbx_description
1 polymer ?
#
loop_
_entity_poly.entity_id
_entity_poly.type
_entity_poly.pdbx_seq_one_letter_code
_entity_poly.pdbx_strand_id
1 'polypeptide(L)'
;MKKPRVLVLTYGKLPIPAVKGGAIETLLDSLIEENEHQQQLELIVLSGADSAISAFNQTHKYTQVISVKTKERPLWWLLQKCWNKGQQLFTGKRKNLILYPELIKAAKQYLQKNTVDCVIDLNCPERIPAIRSFYLGKLAVYLHNDYLNPQSFKGTEILQKLDGVLSVCDFLNDQVRQINYTKDWPFLYRINNGIALKEYQPATKEEKLNIRLKLNYSQTDCVIVFSGRITETKGIHLLFEALSQLDSLENVKVLVLGGTTYSSAEKDGYFKKVLAQAEHLPIEVTFTGYIEKQQIPNYLKAADICAVPSIFHETCCLSAVEAQAMGIPVIATRIGGIPEYISEASAFLIDYDAQFVENFAIGLDRLIHDQTLRQQMREEALKERMRHSQERYYDEFVNCINHFVDE
;
A
#
# COMPACT_ATOMS: atom_id res chain seq x y z
N MET A 1 7.73 -7.84 31.49
CA MET A 1 6.47 -7.08 31.36
C MET A 1 5.40 -7.98 30.76
N LYS A 2 4.12 -7.81 31.08
CA LYS A 2 3.02 -8.52 30.43
C LYS A 2 2.94 -8.04 28.97
N LYS A 3 2.81 -8.96 28.03
CA LYS A 3 2.66 -8.62 26.60
C LYS A 3 1.30 -7.90 26.40
N PRO A 4 1.26 -6.75 25.68
CA PRO A 4 0.00 -6.12 25.33
C PRO A 4 -0.90 -7.06 24.52
N ARG A 5 -2.16 -7.11 24.86
CA ARG A 5 -3.19 -7.88 24.18
C ARG A 5 -4.00 -6.98 23.27
N VAL A 6 -3.86 -7.15 21.97
CA VAL A 6 -4.40 -6.25 20.95
C VAL A 6 -5.48 -6.94 20.14
N LEU A 7 -6.68 -6.36 20.10
CA LEU A 7 -7.76 -6.79 19.21
C LEU A 7 -7.73 -5.97 17.92
N VAL A 8 -7.50 -6.64 16.78
CA VAL A 8 -7.45 -6.03 15.47
C VAL A 8 -8.70 -6.41 14.67
N LEU A 9 -9.44 -5.42 14.18
CA LEU A 9 -10.53 -5.62 13.24
C LEU A 9 -10.03 -5.34 11.81
N THR A 10 -10.02 -6.35 10.94
CA THR A 10 -9.66 -6.17 9.53
C THR A 10 -10.74 -5.42 8.75
N TYR A 11 -10.45 -5.06 7.50
CA TYR A 11 -11.47 -4.49 6.60
C TYR A 11 -12.64 -5.47 6.38
N GLY A 12 -12.37 -6.79 6.36
CA GLY A 12 -13.36 -7.87 6.32
C GLY A 12 -13.70 -8.37 4.92
N LYS A 13 -13.14 -7.77 3.86
CA LYS A 13 -13.36 -8.23 2.48
C LYS A 13 -12.46 -9.42 2.12
N LEU A 14 -11.22 -9.34 2.50
CA LEU A 14 -10.21 -10.36 2.27
C LEU A 14 -9.84 -11.01 3.61
N PRO A 15 -9.45 -12.29 3.63
CA PRO A 15 -9.12 -12.99 4.86
C PRO A 15 -7.70 -12.71 5.33
N ILE A 16 -7.43 -13.00 6.60
CA ILE A 16 -6.13 -13.28 7.18
C ILE A 16 -6.12 -14.79 7.50
N PRO A 17 -5.09 -15.53 7.06
CA PRO A 17 -3.93 -15.10 6.25
C PRO A 17 -4.33 -14.59 4.85
N ALA A 18 -3.46 -13.79 4.24
CA ALA A 18 -3.70 -13.06 2.98
C ALA A 18 -3.68 -13.98 1.73
N VAL A 19 -4.28 -15.16 1.80
CA VAL A 19 -4.32 -16.17 0.72
C VAL A 19 -5.03 -15.70 -0.56
N LYS A 20 -5.77 -14.58 -0.48
CA LYS A 20 -6.46 -13.95 -1.61
C LYS A 20 -5.79 -12.64 -2.03
N GLY A 21 -4.59 -12.37 -1.51
CA GLY A 21 -3.88 -11.11 -1.73
C GLY A 21 -4.50 -9.95 -0.93
N GLY A 22 -4.18 -8.74 -1.33
CA GLY A 22 -4.53 -7.50 -0.62
C GLY A 22 -3.31 -6.90 0.07
N ALA A 23 -3.05 -5.61 -0.20
CA ALA A 23 -1.86 -4.95 0.33
C ALA A 23 -1.89 -4.85 1.87
N ILE A 24 -3.04 -4.47 2.43
CA ILE A 24 -3.21 -4.33 3.88
C ILE A 24 -3.15 -5.68 4.58
N GLU A 25 -3.81 -6.69 4.00
CA GLU A 25 -3.80 -8.06 4.52
C GLU A 25 -2.38 -8.64 4.50
N THR A 26 -1.61 -8.41 3.45
CA THR A 26 -0.21 -8.85 3.36
C THR A 26 0.68 -8.13 4.39
N LEU A 27 0.46 -6.84 4.62
CA LEU A 27 1.19 -6.10 5.65
C LEU A 27 0.86 -6.63 7.06
N LEU A 28 -0.40 -6.97 7.32
CA LEU A 28 -0.78 -7.58 8.59
C LEU A 28 -0.19 -8.99 8.75
N ASP A 29 -0.14 -9.81 7.69
CA ASP A 29 0.54 -11.11 7.73
C ASP A 29 2.03 -10.93 8.08
N SER A 30 2.70 -9.94 7.49
CA SER A 30 4.10 -9.66 7.84
C SER A 30 4.28 -9.26 9.30
N LEU A 31 3.36 -8.47 9.88
CA LEU A 31 3.36 -8.18 11.32
C LEU A 31 3.15 -9.43 12.17
N ILE A 32 2.26 -10.31 11.74
CA ILE A 32 1.96 -11.55 12.45
C ILE A 32 3.17 -12.49 12.42
N GLU A 33 3.79 -12.67 11.25
CA GLU A 33 5.00 -13.48 11.12
C GLU A 33 6.13 -13.00 12.05
N GLU A 34 6.39 -11.69 12.07
CA GLU A 34 7.39 -11.12 12.98
C GLU A 34 6.98 -11.26 14.44
N ASN A 35 5.68 -11.13 14.75
CA ASN A 35 5.20 -11.34 16.12
C ASN A 35 5.39 -12.78 16.62
N GLU A 36 5.25 -13.79 15.74
CA GLU A 36 5.54 -15.17 16.10
C GLU A 36 7.02 -15.41 16.37
N HIS A 37 7.92 -14.67 15.69
CA HIS A 37 9.37 -14.73 15.94
C HIS A 37 9.77 -13.96 17.21
N GLN A 38 9.35 -12.72 17.35
CA GLN A 38 9.78 -11.82 18.42
C GLN A 38 8.92 -11.90 19.69
N GLN A 39 7.66 -12.34 19.57
CA GLN A 39 6.75 -12.68 20.66
C GLN A 39 6.46 -11.51 21.63
N GLN A 40 6.31 -10.28 21.11
CA GLN A 40 6.12 -9.11 21.96
C GLN A 40 4.64 -8.77 22.24
N LEU A 41 3.71 -9.25 21.41
CA LEU A 41 2.28 -8.98 21.51
C LEU A 41 1.45 -10.28 21.57
N GLU A 42 0.24 -10.18 22.16
CA GLU A 42 -0.84 -11.14 21.94
C GLU A 42 -1.84 -10.51 20.95
N LEU A 43 -1.85 -11.02 19.71
CA LEU A 43 -2.72 -10.50 18.65
C LEU A 43 -3.99 -11.33 18.53
N ILE A 44 -5.14 -10.68 18.56
CA ILE A 44 -6.44 -11.26 18.22
C ILE A 44 -6.96 -10.55 16.98
N VAL A 45 -7.14 -11.27 15.89
CA VAL A 45 -7.52 -10.70 14.60
C VAL A 45 -8.91 -11.16 14.20
N LEU A 46 -9.85 -10.24 14.09
CA LEU A 46 -11.17 -10.53 13.52
C LEU A 46 -11.11 -10.37 11.99
N SER A 47 -11.27 -11.45 11.27
CA SER A 47 -11.10 -11.52 9.82
C SER A 47 -12.31 -12.11 9.11
N GLY A 48 -12.49 -11.77 7.83
CA GLY A 48 -13.42 -12.48 6.95
C GLY A 48 -13.15 -13.98 6.92
N ALA A 49 -14.20 -14.80 6.77
CA ALA A 49 -14.08 -16.24 6.83
C ALA A 49 -13.31 -16.81 5.65
N ASP A 50 -12.36 -17.71 5.96
CA ASP A 50 -11.63 -18.52 4.99
C ASP A 50 -11.23 -19.88 5.59
N SER A 51 -11.06 -20.91 4.75
CA SER A 51 -10.66 -22.25 5.18
C SER A 51 -9.23 -22.29 5.71
N ALA A 52 -8.35 -21.40 5.27
CA ALA A 52 -6.95 -21.33 5.69
C ALA A 52 -6.78 -20.94 7.17
N ILE A 53 -7.75 -20.28 7.79
CA ILE A 53 -7.67 -19.79 9.18
C ILE A 53 -7.44 -20.94 10.17
N SER A 54 -8.05 -22.10 9.94
CA SER A 54 -7.89 -23.24 10.86
C SER A 54 -6.45 -23.74 10.92
N ALA A 55 -5.81 -23.93 9.76
CA ALA A 55 -4.41 -24.34 9.68
C ALA A 55 -3.47 -23.26 10.21
N PHE A 56 -3.75 -22.00 9.91
CA PHE A 56 -3.01 -20.85 10.40
C PHE A 56 -2.95 -20.82 11.94
N ASN A 57 -4.10 -20.93 12.61
CA ASN A 57 -4.15 -20.92 14.07
C ASN A 57 -3.45 -22.12 14.74
N GLN A 58 -3.20 -23.23 14.02
CA GLN A 58 -2.44 -24.38 14.55
C GLN A 58 -0.94 -24.10 14.62
N THR A 59 -0.43 -23.23 13.78
CA THR A 59 0.99 -22.90 13.67
C THR A 59 1.39 -21.63 14.41
N HIS A 60 0.43 -20.77 14.76
CA HIS A 60 0.64 -19.47 15.40
C HIS A 60 0.25 -19.54 16.89
N LYS A 61 1.15 -19.11 17.77
CA LYS A 61 0.97 -19.19 19.23
C LYS A 61 0.61 -17.85 19.85
N TYR A 62 1.09 -16.76 19.26
CA TYR A 62 0.91 -15.40 19.78
C TYR A 62 -0.15 -14.60 19.00
N THR A 63 -0.66 -15.21 17.94
CA THR A 63 -1.74 -14.63 17.13
C THR A 63 -2.89 -15.63 16.99
N GLN A 64 -4.10 -15.16 17.30
CA GLN A 64 -5.34 -15.90 17.07
C GLN A 64 -6.19 -15.17 16.04
N VAL A 65 -6.47 -15.81 14.91
CA VAL A 65 -7.43 -15.29 13.91
C VAL A 65 -8.80 -15.89 14.16
N ILE A 66 -9.79 -15.03 14.36
CA ILE A 66 -11.19 -15.40 14.55
C ILE A 66 -11.93 -15.17 13.24
N SER A 67 -12.45 -16.26 12.68
CA SER A 67 -13.22 -16.27 11.45
C SER A 67 -14.60 -15.66 11.66
N VAL A 68 -14.95 -14.62 10.90
CA VAL A 68 -16.24 -13.96 10.93
C VAL A 68 -16.94 -14.15 9.58
N LYS A 69 -18.10 -14.81 9.58
CA LYS A 69 -18.91 -14.95 8.35
C LYS A 69 -19.48 -13.60 7.95
N THR A 70 -18.85 -12.96 6.99
CA THR A 70 -19.30 -11.71 6.38
C THR A 70 -20.28 -12.01 5.23
N LYS A 71 -21.27 -11.13 5.06
CA LYS A 71 -22.26 -11.28 3.98
C LYS A 71 -22.04 -10.21 2.93
N GLU A 72 -21.86 -10.61 1.69
CA GLU A 72 -21.96 -9.69 0.57
C GLU A 72 -23.42 -9.24 0.41
N ARG A 73 -23.62 -7.93 0.34
CA ARG A 73 -24.95 -7.29 0.23
C ARG A 73 -24.97 -6.36 -0.98
N PRO A 74 -24.90 -6.88 -2.21
CA PRO A 74 -24.69 -6.07 -3.40
C PRO A 74 -25.80 -5.03 -3.61
N LEU A 75 -27.06 -5.39 -3.35
CA LEU A 75 -28.18 -4.47 -3.51
C LEU A 75 -28.16 -3.34 -2.47
N TRP A 76 -27.91 -3.67 -1.21
CA TRP A 76 -27.78 -2.69 -0.13
C TRP A 76 -26.59 -1.76 -0.35
N TRP A 77 -25.46 -2.31 -0.83
CA TRP A 77 -24.29 -1.55 -1.22
C TRP A 77 -24.59 -0.56 -2.36
N LEU A 78 -25.36 -0.97 -3.37
CA LEU A 78 -25.78 -0.10 -4.47
C LEU A 78 -26.64 1.06 -3.97
N LEU A 79 -27.65 0.75 -3.16
CA LEU A 79 -28.55 1.76 -2.55
C LEU A 79 -27.77 2.75 -1.68
N GLN A 80 -26.83 2.26 -0.88
CA GLN A 80 -26.01 3.10 -0.02
C GLN A 80 -25.03 3.96 -0.83
N LYS A 81 -24.50 3.45 -1.94
CA LYS A 81 -23.66 4.21 -2.86
C LYS A 81 -24.42 5.37 -3.50
N CYS A 82 -25.65 5.14 -3.92
CA CYS A 82 -26.54 6.19 -4.44
C CYS A 82 -26.87 7.21 -3.37
N TRP A 83 -27.22 6.78 -2.15
CA TRP A 83 -27.49 7.66 -1.01
C TRP A 83 -26.27 8.52 -0.64
N ASN A 84 -25.09 7.93 -0.57
CA ASN A 84 -23.85 8.64 -0.25
C ASN A 84 -23.50 9.68 -1.33
N LYS A 85 -23.74 9.34 -2.61
CA LYS A 85 -23.54 10.29 -3.71
C LYS A 85 -24.49 11.50 -3.60
N GLY A 86 -25.75 11.26 -3.22
CA GLY A 86 -26.72 12.31 -2.92
C GLY A 86 -26.28 13.16 -1.73
N GLN A 87 -25.86 12.55 -0.61
CA GLN A 87 -25.35 13.30 0.54
C GLN A 87 -24.10 14.10 0.22
N GLN A 88 -23.17 13.57 -0.58
CA GLN A 88 -21.98 14.28 -1.00
C GLN A 88 -22.30 15.55 -1.79
N LEU A 89 -23.33 15.52 -2.65
CA LEU A 89 -23.82 16.70 -3.37
C LEU A 89 -24.38 17.77 -2.44
N PHE A 90 -25.05 17.39 -1.34
CA PHE A 90 -25.64 18.35 -0.39
C PHE A 90 -24.65 18.84 0.68
N THR A 91 -23.73 18.00 1.12
CA THR A 91 -22.85 18.31 2.26
C THR A 91 -21.40 18.58 1.88
N GLY A 92 -20.99 18.31 0.64
CA GLY A 92 -19.60 18.33 0.19
C GLY A 92 -18.73 17.24 0.83
N LYS A 93 -19.29 16.41 1.73
CA LYS A 93 -18.55 15.42 2.51
C LYS A 93 -18.74 14.00 1.99
N ARG A 94 -17.65 13.23 1.98
CA ARG A 94 -17.66 11.82 1.58
C ARG A 94 -17.99 10.94 2.78
N LYS A 95 -18.96 10.04 2.60
CA LYS A 95 -19.25 8.98 3.56
C LYS A 95 -18.78 7.66 2.96
N ASN A 96 -17.79 7.05 3.59
CA ASN A 96 -17.43 5.69 3.25
C ASN A 96 -18.49 4.72 3.79
N LEU A 97 -18.53 3.52 3.23
CA LEU A 97 -19.53 2.52 3.61
C LEU A 97 -19.00 1.72 4.80
N ILE A 98 -19.83 1.52 5.82
CA ILE A 98 -19.58 0.46 6.79
C ILE A 98 -19.85 -0.86 6.08
N LEU A 99 -18.78 -1.45 5.53
CA LEU A 99 -18.83 -2.79 5.00
C LEU A 99 -18.65 -3.78 6.15
N TYR A 100 -19.39 -4.88 6.10
CA TYR A 100 -19.25 -5.99 7.06
C TYR A 100 -19.48 -5.62 8.54
N PRO A 101 -20.71 -5.18 8.91
CA PRO A 101 -21.09 -4.90 10.30
C PRO A 101 -21.00 -6.13 11.21
N GLU A 102 -20.89 -7.32 10.64
CA GLU A 102 -20.64 -8.58 11.32
C GLU A 102 -19.35 -8.54 12.15
N LEU A 103 -18.32 -7.82 11.70
CA LEU A 103 -17.07 -7.64 12.46
C LEU A 103 -17.29 -6.83 13.73
N ILE A 104 -18.11 -5.77 13.69
CA ILE A 104 -18.48 -4.99 14.87
C ILE A 104 -19.21 -5.88 15.88
N LYS A 105 -20.14 -6.73 15.41
CA LYS A 105 -20.86 -7.68 16.27
C LYS A 105 -19.92 -8.69 16.90
N ALA A 106 -18.98 -9.23 16.11
CA ALA A 106 -17.97 -10.17 16.61
C ALA A 106 -17.05 -9.53 17.65
N ALA A 107 -16.61 -8.29 17.43
CA ALA A 107 -15.83 -7.52 18.39
C ALA A 107 -16.59 -7.34 19.73
N LYS A 108 -17.88 -6.94 19.65
CA LYS A 108 -18.72 -6.83 20.84
C LYS A 108 -18.82 -8.15 21.62
N GLN A 109 -19.07 -9.25 20.93
CA GLN A 109 -19.18 -10.58 21.55
C GLN A 109 -17.85 -11.04 22.18
N TYR A 110 -16.73 -10.74 21.53
CA TYR A 110 -15.41 -11.05 22.05
C TYR A 110 -15.09 -10.26 23.31
N LEU A 111 -15.30 -8.94 23.28
CA LEU A 111 -15.01 -8.01 24.39
C LEU A 111 -15.93 -8.19 25.60
N GLN A 112 -17.11 -8.80 25.44
CA GLN A 112 -17.97 -9.20 26.56
C GLN A 112 -17.38 -10.33 27.40
N LYS A 113 -16.48 -11.12 26.85
CA LYS A 113 -15.92 -12.34 27.49
C LYS A 113 -14.41 -12.22 27.76
N ASN A 114 -13.74 -11.25 27.15
CA ASN A 114 -12.31 -11.12 27.20
C ASN A 114 -11.90 -9.65 27.40
N THR A 115 -10.79 -9.44 28.09
CA THR A 115 -10.14 -8.14 28.22
C THR A 115 -9.03 -8.02 27.19
N VAL A 116 -8.85 -6.81 26.67
CA VAL A 116 -7.74 -6.44 25.79
C VAL A 116 -7.17 -5.10 26.26
N ASP A 117 -5.90 -4.86 25.99
CA ASP A 117 -5.25 -3.61 26.36
C ASP A 117 -5.62 -2.49 25.35
N CYS A 118 -5.81 -2.83 24.06
CA CYS A 118 -6.37 -1.89 23.07
C CYS A 118 -7.13 -2.59 21.93
N VAL A 119 -7.94 -1.81 21.24
CA VAL A 119 -8.64 -2.20 20.00
C VAL A 119 -8.17 -1.33 18.83
N ILE A 120 -7.80 -1.96 17.73
CA ILE A 120 -7.38 -1.28 16.48
C ILE A 120 -8.34 -1.68 15.36
N ASP A 121 -8.98 -0.70 14.73
CA ASP A 121 -9.73 -0.91 13.51
C ASP A 121 -8.85 -0.58 12.28
N LEU A 122 -8.62 -1.56 11.41
CA LEU A 122 -7.84 -1.37 10.21
C LEU A 122 -8.67 -0.66 9.14
N ASN A 123 -8.30 0.57 8.85
CA ASN A 123 -8.72 1.34 7.67
C ASN A 123 -10.22 1.60 7.54
N CYS A 124 -10.98 1.55 8.66
CA CYS A 124 -12.44 1.76 8.67
C CYS A 124 -12.90 2.75 9.76
N PRO A 125 -12.53 4.04 9.67
CA PRO A 125 -12.85 5.04 10.69
C PRO A 125 -14.36 5.16 10.96
N GLU A 126 -15.22 4.81 10.00
CA GLU A 126 -16.68 4.85 10.15
C GLU A 126 -17.22 3.83 11.16
N ARG A 127 -16.47 2.81 11.54
CA ARG A 127 -16.86 1.83 12.58
C ARG A 127 -16.63 2.35 13.99
N ILE A 128 -15.77 3.32 14.16
CA ILE A 128 -15.35 3.84 15.45
C ILE A 128 -16.52 4.26 16.35
N PRO A 129 -17.53 5.03 15.87
CA PRO A 129 -18.67 5.36 16.70
C PRO A 129 -19.45 4.14 17.22
N ALA A 130 -19.58 3.11 16.43
CA ALA A 130 -20.25 1.88 16.82
C ALA A 130 -19.42 1.06 17.81
N ILE A 131 -18.10 0.96 17.63
CA ILE A 131 -17.20 0.26 18.57
C ILE A 131 -17.19 0.99 19.91
N ARG A 132 -17.04 2.32 19.92
CA ARG A 132 -17.04 3.13 21.13
C ARG A 132 -18.32 3.03 21.96
N SER A 133 -19.46 2.67 21.34
CA SER A 133 -20.72 2.50 22.07
C SER A 133 -20.73 1.33 23.07
N PHE A 134 -19.79 0.38 22.97
CA PHE A 134 -19.68 -0.77 23.86
C PHE A 134 -18.27 -1.05 24.39
N TYR A 135 -17.27 -0.29 23.95
CA TYR A 135 -15.89 -0.43 24.40
C TYR A 135 -15.34 0.91 24.91
N LEU A 136 -14.91 0.93 26.18
CA LEU A 136 -14.43 2.14 26.87
C LEU A 136 -12.91 2.20 27.02
N GLY A 137 -12.19 1.12 26.64
CA GLY A 137 -10.72 1.09 26.67
C GLY A 137 -10.08 1.81 25.48
N LYS A 138 -8.78 1.68 25.34
CA LYS A 138 -7.98 2.32 24.26
C LYS A 138 -8.45 1.87 22.88
N LEU A 139 -8.91 2.81 22.06
CA LEU A 139 -9.45 2.58 20.72
C LEU A 139 -8.70 3.42 19.69
N ALA A 140 -8.09 2.77 18.72
CA ALA A 140 -7.41 3.42 17.62
C ALA A 140 -7.95 2.98 16.25
N VAL A 141 -7.75 3.83 15.25
CA VAL A 141 -7.84 3.46 13.83
C VAL A 141 -6.44 3.42 13.24
N TYR A 142 -6.14 2.40 12.41
CA TYR A 142 -4.88 2.33 11.67
C TYR A 142 -5.16 2.57 10.18
N LEU A 143 -4.74 3.74 9.69
CA LEU A 143 -5.01 4.23 8.35
C LEU A 143 -3.93 3.78 7.37
N HIS A 144 -4.35 3.06 6.35
CA HIS A 144 -3.55 2.71 5.18
C HIS A 144 -4.00 3.49 3.92
N ASN A 145 -5.13 4.18 3.99
CA ASN A 145 -5.66 5.04 2.93
C ASN A 145 -6.23 6.32 3.53
N ASP A 146 -6.40 7.34 2.70
CA ASP A 146 -6.95 8.64 3.07
C ASP A 146 -8.47 8.57 3.30
N TYR A 147 -8.88 7.85 4.35
CA TYR A 147 -10.29 7.67 4.72
C TYR A 147 -10.74 8.56 5.89
N LEU A 148 -9.83 9.27 6.53
CA LEU A 148 -10.13 10.22 7.60
C LEU A 148 -9.42 11.54 7.31
N ASN A 149 -10.16 12.49 6.71
CA ASN A 149 -9.68 13.77 6.19
C ASN A 149 -10.78 14.83 6.29
N PRO A 150 -10.54 16.10 5.89
CA PRO A 150 -11.55 17.16 5.97
C PRO A 150 -12.85 16.88 5.21
N GLN A 151 -12.82 16.04 4.18
CA GLN A 151 -14.01 15.64 3.42
C GLN A 151 -14.77 14.48 4.05
N SER A 152 -14.22 13.85 5.09
CA SER A 152 -14.87 12.71 5.75
C SER A 152 -16.16 13.13 6.43
N PHE A 153 -17.25 12.37 6.15
CA PHE A 153 -18.53 12.59 6.83
C PHE A 153 -18.35 12.30 8.32
N LYS A 154 -18.72 13.25 9.17
CA LYS A 154 -18.58 13.17 10.62
C LYS A 154 -17.14 12.96 11.11
N GLY A 155 -16.12 13.42 10.37
CA GLY A 155 -14.72 13.28 10.77
C GLY A 155 -14.44 13.75 12.18
N THR A 156 -14.98 14.90 12.59
CA THR A 156 -14.88 15.44 13.96
C THR A 156 -15.51 14.51 15.00
N GLU A 157 -16.70 13.92 14.72
CA GLU A 157 -17.35 12.96 15.63
C GLU A 157 -16.52 11.68 15.78
N ILE A 158 -15.88 11.21 14.70
CA ILE A 158 -15.01 10.05 14.71
C ILE A 158 -13.79 10.33 15.58
N LEU A 159 -13.10 11.48 15.39
CA LEU A 159 -11.95 11.88 16.19
C LEU A 159 -12.27 11.98 17.69
N GLN A 160 -13.45 12.50 18.04
CA GLN A 160 -13.89 12.59 19.45
C GLN A 160 -14.03 11.23 20.15
N LYS A 161 -14.10 10.15 19.39
CA LYS A 161 -14.31 8.78 19.88
C LYS A 161 -13.06 7.92 19.81
N LEU A 162 -11.98 8.45 19.26
CA LEU A 162 -10.68 7.80 19.17
C LEU A 162 -9.77 8.25 20.31
N ASP A 163 -8.96 7.33 20.80
CA ASP A 163 -7.81 7.63 21.66
C ASP A 163 -6.54 7.73 20.81
N GLY A 164 -6.50 7.07 19.64
CA GLY A 164 -5.36 7.11 18.73
C GLY A 164 -5.71 6.99 17.24
N VAL A 165 -4.88 7.62 16.40
CA VAL A 165 -4.82 7.42 14.95
C VAL A 165 -3.42 6.97 14.62
N LEU A 166 -3.30 5.77 14.12
CA LEU A 166 -2.08 5.21 13.55
C LEU A 166 -2.14 5.38 12.04
N SER A 167 -1.05 5.72 11.40
CA SER A 167 -1.00 5.91 9.95
C SER A 167 0.28 5.39 9.35
N VAL A 168 0.25 5.07 8.07
CA VAL A 168 1.44 4.57 7.37
C VAL A 168 2.37 5.69 6.88
N CYS A 169 1.95 6.96 6.93
CA CYS A 169 2.75 8.11 6.51
C CYS A 169 2.26 9.40 7.18
N ASP A 170 3.13 10.41 7.24
CA ASP A 170 2.78 11.72 7.79
C ASP A 170 1.76 12.46 6.92
N PHE A 171 1.76 12.23 5.60
CA PHE A 171 0.70 12.73 4.73
C PHE A 171 -0.70 12.41 5.28
N LEU A 172 -0.95 11.18 5.74
CA LEU A 172 -2.24 10.82 6.34
C LEU A 172 -2.49 11.54 7.67
N ASN A 173 -1.48 11.66 8.52
CA ASN A 173 -1.59 12.41 9.77
C ASN A 173 -1.93 13.88 9.49
N ASP A 174 -1.33 14.49 8.45
CA ASP A 174 -1.62 15.87 8.05
C ASP A 174 -3.03 16.02 7.50
N GLN A 175 -3.55 15.04 6.75
CA GLN A 175 -4.96 15.03 6.34
C GLN A 175 -5.89 14.98 7.56
N VAL A 176 -5.57 14.18 8.57
CA VAL A 176 -6.32 14.13 9.82
C VAL A 176 -6.26 15.46 10.57
N ARG A 177 -5.07 16.10 10.69
CA ARG A 177 -4.88 17.40 11.35
C ARG A 177 -5.67 18.55 10.70
N GLN A 178 -5.99 18.45 9.41
CA GLN A 178 -6.80 19.44 8.71
C GLN A 178 -8.31 19.32 9.02
N ILE A 179 -8.76 18.28 9.72
CA ILE A 179 -10.14 18.19 10.19
C ILE A 179 -10.37 19.29 11.23
N ASN A 180 -11.47 20.03 11.12
CA ASN A 180 -11.83 21.03 12.12
C ASN A 180 -12.16 20.37 13.47
N TYR A 181 -11.15 20.28 14.34
CA TYR A 181 -11.20 19.63 15.63
C TYR A 181 -10.56 20.53 16.68
N THR A 182 -11.30 20.85 17.77
CA THR A 182 -10.93 21.86 18.75
C THR A 182 -10.63 21.30 20.15
N LYS A 183 -10.70 19.99 20.32
CA LYS A 183 -10.35 19.31 21.58
C LYS A 183 -8.91 18.80 21.53
N ASP A 184 -8.47 18.18 22.62
CA ASP A 184 -7.19 17.48 22.65
C ASP A 184 -7.15 16.40 21.59
N TRP A 185 -6.09 16.44 20.78
CA TRP A 185 -5.93 15.50 19.69
C TRP A 185 -5.73 14.08 20.22
N PRO A 186 -6.33 13.06 19.58
CA PRO A 186 -5.94 11.68 19.86
C PRO A 186 -4.46 11.49 19.55
N PHE A 187 -3.86 10.48 20.16
CA PHE A 187 -2.50 10.07 19.84
C PHE A 187 -2.32 9.86 18.33
N LEU A 188 -1.41 10.60 17.71
CA LEU A 188 -1.09 10.48 16.27
C LEU A 188 0.27 9.84 16.11
N TYR A 189 0.34 8.69 15.47
CA TYR A 189 1.58 7.97 15.30
C TYR A 189 1.76 7.45 13.86
N ARG A 190 2.99 7.57 13.33
CA ARG A 190 3.35 7.00 12.03
C ARG A 190 4.06 5.68 12.23
N ILE A 191 3.67 4.67 11.44
CA ILE A 191 4.29 3.34 11.37
C ILE A 191 4.59 3.08 9.90
N ASN A 192 5.86 3.13 9.50
CA ASN A 192 6.22 2.93 8.11
C ASN A 192 6.04 1.46 7.70
N ASN A 193 5.35 1.23 6.60
CA ASN A 193 5.21 -0.11 6.03
C ASN A 193 6.57 -0.74 5.71
N GLY A 194 6.67 -2.04 5.93
CA GLY A 194 7.83 -2.85 5.59
C GLY A 194 7.53 -3.92 4.55
N ILE A 195 8.57 -4.45 3.95
CA ILE A 195 8.53 -5.58 3.03
C ILE A 195 9.49 -6.68 3.47
N ALA A 196 9.24 -7.91 3.05
CA ALA A 196 10.12 -9.05 3.29
C ALA A 196 11.41 -8.92 2.47
N LEU A 197 12.43 -8.22 2.99
CA LEU A 197 13.68 -7.96 2.27
C LEU A 197 14.37 -9.24 1.76
N LYS A 198 14.12 -10.39 2.38
CA LYS A 198 14.61 -11.69 1.89
C LYS A 198 14.11 -12.04 0.48
N GLU A 199 12.93 -11.54 0.10
CA GLU A 199 12.33 -11.75 -1.22
C GLU A 199 12.81 -10.72 -2.24
N TYR A 200 13.09 -9.49 -1.78
CA TYR A 200 13.50 -8.36 -2.63
C TYR A 200 15.02 -8.14 -2.58
N GLN A 201 15.78 -9.16 -3.01
CA GLN A 201 17.24 -9.09 -3.04
C GLN A 201 17.76 -8.42 -4.33
N PRO A 202 18.81 -7.60 -4.23
CA PRO A 202 19.49 -7.06 -5.41
C PRO A 202 19.91 -8.17 -6.37
N ALA A 203 19.62 -8.00 -7.66
CA ALA A 203 19.97 -8.98 -8.66
C ALA A 203 21.50 -9.11 -8.84
N THR A 204 22.01 -10.32 -8.93
CA THR A 204 23.33 -10.61 -9.49
C THR A 204 23.34 -10.36 -11.00
N LYS A 205 24.55 -10.21 -11.58
CA LYS A 205 24.67 -10.06 -13.06
C LYS A 205 24.08 -11.24 -13.81
N GLU A 206 24.26 -12.45 -13.30
CA GLU A 206 23.74 -13.68 -13.90
C GLU A 206 22.21 -13.76 -13.81
N GLU A 207 21.61 -13.48 -12.64
CA GLU A 207 20.16 -13.46 -12.48
C GLU A 207 19.51 -12.42 -13.41
N LYS A 208 20.11 -11.22 -13.50
CA LYS A 208 19.63 -10.16 -14.39
C LYS A 208 19.68 -10.61 -15.87
N LEU A 209 20.75 -11.22 -16.28
CA LEU A 209 20.90 -11.76 -17.64
C LEU A 209 19.86 -12.85 -17.92
N ASN A 210 19.71 -13.80 -17.00
CA ASN A 210 18.79 -14.92 -17.15
C ASN A 210 17.32 -14.49 -17.30
N ILE A 211 16.89 -13.50 -16.52
CA ILE A 211 15.51 -12.99 -16.66
C ILE A 211 15.34 -12.16 -17.94
N ARG A 212 16.33 -11.39 -18.36
CA ARG A 212 16.33 -10.65 -19.62
C ARG A 212 16.22 -11.58 -20.83
N LEU A 213 16.98 -12.67 -20.84
CA LEU A 213 16.89 -13.67 -21.90
C LEU A 213 15.49 -14.29 -22.01
N LYS A 214 14.83 -14.58 -20.87
CA LYS A 214 13.44 -15.07 -20.87
C LYS A 214 12.44 -14.04 -21.41
N LEU A 215 12.76 -12.75 -21.31
CA LEU A 215 11.95 -11.65 -21.84
C LEU A 215 12.35 -11.25 -23.27
N ASN A 216 13.31 -11.95 -23.91
CA ASN A 216 13.93 -11.58 -25.19
C ASN A 216 14.62 -10.20 -25.17
N TYR A 217 15.14 -9.77 -24.02
CA TYR A 217 15.88 -8.53 -23.86
C TYR A 217 17.39 -8.77 -23.94
N SER A 218 18.10 -7.80 -24.49
CA SER A 218 19.56 -7.79 -24.54
C SER A 218 20.17 -7.43 -23.18
N GLN A 219 21.43 -7.83 -23.00
CA GLN A 219 22.21 -7.39 -21.83
C GLN A 219 22.43 -5.87 -21.82
N THR A 220 22.49 -5.24 -22.99
CA THR A 220 22.73 -3.81 -23.16
C THR A 220 21.47 -2.96 -23.09
N ASP A 221 20.28 -3.58 -23.07
CA ASP A 221 19.03 -2.84 -22.99
C ASP A 221 18.93 -2.09 -21.65
N CYS A 222 18.41 -0.87 -21.69
CA CYS A 222 17.94 -0.14 -20.53
C CYS A 222 16.47 -0.48 -20.28
N VAL A 223 16.19 -1.23 -19.23
CA VAL A 223 14.84 -1.72 -18.91
C VAL A 223 14.17 -0.82 -17.89
N ILE A 224 13.09 -0.15 -18.30
CA ILE A 224 12.21 0.63 -17.43
C ILE A 224 11.06 -0.27 -17.00
N VAL A 225 10.89 -0.45 -15.68
CA VAL A 225 9.76 -1.21 -15.14
C VAL A 225 8.68 -0.27 -14.61
N PHE A 226 7.43 -0.58 -14.94
CA PHE A 226 6.23 -0.09 -14.26
C PHE A 226 5.60 -1.28 -13.53
N SER A 227 5.39 -1.18 -12.22
CA SER A 227 4.77 -2.24 -11.42
C SER A 227 3.52 -1.73 -10.72
N GLY A 228 2.37 -2.30 -11.06
CA GLY A 228 1.09 -1.91 -10.47
C GLY A 228 -0.12 -2.17 -11.36
N ARG A 229 -1.31 -1.83 -10.83
CA ARG A 229 -2.54 -1.93 -11.61
C ARG A 229 -2.52 -0.92 -12.76
N ILE A 230 -2.98 -1.34 -13.91
CA ILE A 230 -3.13 -0.45 -15.07
C ILE A 230 -4.45 0.32 -14.92
N THR A 231 -4.38 1.44 -14.21
CA THR A 231 -5.48 2.38 -13.98
C THR A 231 -5.02 3.80 -14.27
N GLU A 232 -5.94 4.69 -14.60
CA GLU A 232 -5.63 6.09 -14.87
C GLU A 232 -4.86 6.75 -13.72
N THR A 233 -5.25 6.44 -12.49
CA THR A 233 -4.61 6.96 -11.27
C THR A 233 -3.16 6.52 -11.07
N LYS A 234 -2.73 5.42 -11.68
CA LYS A 234 -1.33 4.95 -11.65
C LYS A 234 -0.46 5.55 -12.75
N GLY A 235 -1.06 6.27 -13.70
CA GLY A 235 -0.37 7.17 -14.60
C GLY A 235 0.51 6.54 -15.68
N ILE A 236 0.36 5.24 -16.01
CA ILE A 236 1.20 4.61 -17.03
C ILE A 236 1.14 5.34 -18.40
N HIS A 237 0.02 5.97 -18.72
CA HIS A 237 -0.13 6.80 -19.92
C HIS A 237 0.83 7.99 -19.91
N LEU A 238 1.12 8.59 -18.74
CA LEU A 238 2.07 9.69 -18.60
C LEU A 238 3.52 9.22 -18.79
N LEU A 239 3.84 7.98 -18.39
CA LEU A 239 5.13 7.38 -18.72
C LEU A 239 5.31 7.28 -20.23
N PHE A 240 4.29 6.81 -20.96
CA PHE A 240 4.36 6.69 -22.42
C PHE A 240 4.40 8.06 -23.12
N GLU A 241 3.64 9.03 -22.61
CA GLU A 241 3.71 10.43 -23.08
C GLU A 241 5.11 11.02 -22.88
N ALA A 242 5.73 10.79 -21.71
CA ALA A 242 7.10 11.24 -21.45
C ALA A 242 8.13 10.56 -22.36
N LEU A 243 8.02 9.25 -22.56
CA LEU A 243 8.90 8.51 -23.47
C LEU A 243 8.76 8.98 -24.91
N SER A 244 7.56 9.36 -25.36
CA SER A 244 7.34 9.86 -26.72
C SER A 244 7.98 11.23 -27.01
N GLN A 245 8.43 11.96 -25.97
CA GLN A 245 9.13 13.24 -26.09
C GLN A 245 10.65 13.09 -26.18
N LEU A 246 11.19 11.87 -26.01
CA LEU A 246 12.65 11.65 -26.05
C LEU A 246 13.16 11.47 -27.47
N ASP A 247 14.27 12.14 -27.78
CA ASP A 247 14.91 12.10 -29.10
C ASP A 247 15.52 10.71 -29.44
N SER A 248 15.99 10.00 -28.42
CA SER A 248 16.64 8.71 -28.58
C SER A 248 16.14 7.69 -27.54
N LEU A 249 15.62 6.59 -28.05
CA LEU A 249 15.17 5.45 -27.25
C LEU A 249 15.88 4.16 -27.70
N GLU A 250 17.09 4.29 -28.23
CA GLU A 250 17.89 3.13 -28.63
C GLU A 250 18.17 2.22 -27.42
N ASN A 251 17.95 0.93 -27.61
CA ASN A 251 18.11 -0.09 -26.56
C ASN A 251 17.26 0.14 -25.30
N VAL A 252 16.15 0.88 -25.39
CA VAL A 252 15.19 1.04 -24.29
C VAL A 252 14.08 0.00 -24.43
N LYS A 253 13.72 -0.61 -23.30
CA LYS A 253 12.58 -1.53 -23.18
C LYS A 253 11.69 -1.10 -22.01
N VAL A 254 10.38 -1.30 -22.13
CA VAL A 254 9.45 -1.08 -21.05
C VAL A 254 8.82 -2.41 -20.62
N LEU A 255 8.94 -2.74 -19.35
CA LEU A 255 8.34 -3.91 -18.73
C LEU A 255 7.19 -3.50 -17.82
N VAL A 256 5.96 -3.87 -18.16
CA VAL A 256 4.74 -3.54 -17.42
C VAL A 256 4.30 -4.76 -16.63
N LEU A 257 4.46 -4.70 -15.30
CA LEU A 257 4.06 -5.75 -14.36
C LEU A 257 2.69 -5.43 -13.78
N GLY A 258 1.65 -6.14 -14.21
CA GLY A 258 0.30 -5.98 -13.70
C GLY A 258 -0.78 -5.93 -14.77
N GLY A 259 -2.03 -5.95 -14.31
CA GLY A 259 -3.24 -5.90 -15.14
C GLY A 259 -4.24 -4.86 -14.64
N THR A 260 -5.43 -4.81 -15.28
CA THR A 260 -6.49 -3.84 -14.94
C THR A 260 -7.22 -4.17 -13.65
N THR A 261 -7.40 -5.46 -13.34
CA THR A 261 -8.04 -5.96 -12.12
C THR A 261 -7.43 -7.30 -11.73
N TYR A 262 -7.80 -7.80 -10.54
CA TYR A 262 -7.36 -9.12 -10.04
C TYR A 262 -7.79 -10.31 -10.94
N SER A 263 -8.60 -10.12 -12.00
CA SER A 263 -9.11 -11.25 -12.79
C SER A 263 -9.60 -11.00 -14.22
N SER A 264 -9.58 -9.78 -14.80
CA SER A 264 -10.06 -9.57 -16.18
C SER A 264 -9.42 -8.37 -16.88
N ALA A 265 -8.53 -8.63 -17.83
CA ALA A 265 -7.83 -7.61 -18.63
C ALA A 265 -8.65 -7.03 -19.80
N GLU A 266 -9.73 -7.68 -20.24
CA GLU A 266 -10.22 -7.50 -21.61
C GLU A 266 -11.28 -6.41 -21.85
N LYS A 267 -11.81 -5.73 -20.81
CA LYS A 267 -12.98 -4.84 -20.99
C LYS A 267 -12.81 -3.38 -20.58
N ASP A 268 -11.63 -2.96 -20.14
CA ASP A 268 -11.41 -1.59 -19.70
C ASP A 268 -11.01 -0.69 -20.88
N GLY A 269 -11.83 0.35 -21.15
CA GLY A 269 -11.55 1.35 -22.18
C GLY A 269 -10.21 2.08 -21.98
N TYR A 270 -9.79 2.26 -20.70
CA TYR A 270 -8.49 2.84 -20.39
C TYR A 270 -7.34 1.93 -20.82
N PHE A 271 -7.42 0.62 -20.56
CA PHE A 271 -6.37 -0.33 -20.97
C PHE A 271 -6.17 -0.35 -22.49
N LYS A 272 -7.26 -0.26 -23.26
CA LYS A 272 -7.17 -0.14 -24.73
C LYS A 272 -6.42 1.11 -25.19
N LYS A 273 -6.64 2.24 -24.50
CA LYS A 273 -5.88 3.49 -24.75
C LYS A 273 -4.41 3.30 -24.44
N VAL A 274 -4.08 2.66 -23.33
CA VAL A 274 -2.70 2.37 -22.92
C VAL A 274 -2.00 1.47 -23.94
N LEU A 275 -2.68 0.42 -24.45
CA LEU A 275 -2.12 -0.44 -25.51
C LEU A 275 -1.85 0.35 -26.78
N ALA A 276 -2.80 1.18 -27.24
CA ALA A 276 -2.63 2.02 -28.41
C ALA A 276 -1.45 3.00 -28.26
N GLN A 277 -1.27 3.60 -27.07
CA GLN A 277 -0.10 4.44 -26.83
C GLN A 277 1.21 3.65 -26.87
N ALA A 278 1.24 2.43 -26.32
CA ALA A 278 2.41 1.57 -26.36
C ALA A 278 2.80 1.18 -27.79
N GLU A 279 1.82 0.91 -28.66
CA GLU A 279 2.02 0.58 -30.07
C GLU A 279 2.63 1.74 -30.90
N HIS A 280 2.45 2.99 -30.47
CA HIS A 280 3.02 4.17 -31.12
C HIS A 280 4.46 4.49 -30.69
N LEU A 281 4.95 3.87 -29.60
CA LEU A 281 6.34 4.06 -29.18
C LEU A 281 7.30 3.27 -30.09
N PRO A 282 8.48 3.82 -30.44
CA PRO A 282 9.47 3.13 -31.25
C PRO A 282 10.30 2.09 -30.48
N ILE A 283 9.76 1.56 -29.40
CA ILE A 283 10.40 0.61 -28.47
C ILE A 283 9.48 -0.56 -28.14
N GLU A 284 10.07 -1.63 -27.67
CA GLU A 284 9.30 -2.78 -27.19
C GLU A 284 8.70 -2.50 -25.81
N VAL A 285 7.39 -2.67 -25.69
CA VAL A 285 6.64 -2.62 -24.44
C VAL A 285 6.05 -4.00 -24.14
N THR A 286 6.56 -4.66 -23.11
CA THR A 286 6.12 -5.99 -22.70
C THR A 286 5.11 -5.89 -21.56
N PHE A 287 3.89 -6.36 -21.80
CA PHE A 287 2.84 -6.47 -20.78
C PHE A 287 2.77 -7.90 -20.25
N THR A 288 3.03 -8.09 -18.97
CA THR A 288 2.96 -9.45 -18.35
C THR A 288 1.54 -9.87 -17.97
N GLY A 289 0.60 -8.92 -17.87
CA GLY A 289 -0.68 -9.15 -17.22
C GLY A 289 -0.53 -9.30 -15.72
N TYR A 290 -1.53 -9.91 -15.07
CA TYR A 290 -1.49 -10.17 -13.64
C TYR A 290 -0.34 -11.14 -13.29
N ILE A 291 0.46 -10.75 -12.30
CA ILE A 291 1.55 -11.56 -11.74
C ILE A 291 1.26 -11.79 -10.26
N GLU A 292 1.46 -13.01 -9.79
CA GLU A 292 1.43 -13.30 -8.36
C GLU A 292 2.56 -12.56 -7.63
N LYS A 293 2.26 -12.05 -6.43
CA LYS A 293 3.18 -11.21 -5.66
C LYS A 293 4.56 -11.84 -5.51
N GLN A 294 4.63 -13.14 -5.26
CA GLN A 294 5.88 -13.90 -5.08
C GLN A 294 6.77 -13.91 -6.35
N GLN A 295 6.19 -13.64 -7.51
CA GLN A 295 6.93 -13.59 -8.78
C GLN A 295 7.44 -12.19 -9.12
N ILE A 296 6.88 -11.13 -8.52
CA ILE A 296 7.28 -9.73 -8.81
C ILE A 296 8.78 -9.51 -8.64
N PRO A 297 9.44 -9.97 -7.55
CA PRO A 297 10.88 -9.77 -7.38
C PRO A 297 11.71 -10.37 -8.52
N ASN A 298 11.27 -11.49 -9.10
CA ASN A 298 11.99 -12.11 -10.22
C ASN A 298 11.98 -11.22 -11.48
N TYR A 299 10.83 -10.59 -11.78
CA TYR A 299 10.74 -9.67 -12.91
C TYR A 299 11.49 -8.36 -12.66
N LEU A 300 11.45 -7.84 -11.43
CA LEU A 300 12.20 -6.64 -11.06
C LEU A 300 13.71 -6.79 -11.25
N LYS A 301 14.25 -8.00 -11.18
CA LYS A 301 15.67 -8.29 -11.48
C LYS A 301 16.09 -7.87 -12.89
N ALA A 302 15.17 -7.78 -13.85
CA ALA A 302 15.48 -7.33 -15.23
C ALA A 302 15.71 -5.80 -15.31
N ALA A 303 15.16 -5.03 -14.36
CA ALA A 303 15.04 -3.59 -14.46
C ALA A 303 16.34 -2.82 -14.19
N ASP A 304 16.45 -1.63 -14.78
CA ASP A 304 17.45 -0.60 -14.53
C ASP A 304 16.83 0.64 -13.88
N ILE A 305 15.55 0.91 -14.16
CA ILE A 305 14.81 2.08 -13.71
C ILE A 305 13.40 1.61 -13.33
N CYS A 306 12.86 2.10 -12.22
CA CYS A 306 11.46 1.92 -11.87
C CYS A 306 10.72 3.23 -12.03
N ALA A 307 9.66 3.25 -12.86
CA ALA A 307 8.82 4.42 -13.10
C ALA A 307 7.52 4.33 -12.33
N VAL A 308 7.21 5.37 -11.55
CA VAL A 308 6.01 5.48 -10.70
C VAL A 308 5.31 6.82 -10.95
N PRO A 309 4.65 7.01 -12.11
CA PRO A 309 3.99 8.25 -12.48
C PRO A 309 2.58 8.38 -11.89
N SER A 310 2.37 7.94 -10.66
CA SER A 310 1.06 8.00 -9.99
C SER A 310 0.54 9.43 -9.87
N ILE A 311 -0.74 9.65 -10.21
CA ILE A 311 -1.43 10.93 -10.03
C ILE A 311 -2.41 10.91 -8.86
N PHE A 312 -2.45 9.82 -8.14
CA PHE A 312 -3.23 9.62 -6.92
C PHE A 312 -2.32 9.78 -5.69
N HIS A 313 -2.85 10.37 -4.61
CA HIS A 313 -2.13 10.48 -3.34
C HIS A 313 -1.88 9.09 -2.74
N GLU A 314 -0.80 8.46 -3.18
CA GLU A 314 -0.34 7.20 -2.60
C GLU A 314 0.04 7.41 -1.14
N THR A 315 -0.37 6.51 -0.29
CA THR A 315 0.01 6.54 1.13
C THR A 315 1.33 5.83 1.38
N CYS A 316 1.58 4.75 0.63
CA CYS A 316 2.85 4.04 0.55
C CYS A 316 2.89 3.36 -0.81
N CYS A 317 3.73 3.81 -1.69
CA CYS A 317 3.91 3.18 -2.99
C CYS A 317 4.83 1.97 -2.87
N LEU A 318 4.28 0.79 -2.55
CA LEU A 318 5.07 -0.44 -2.36
C LEU A 318 5.96 -0.77 -3.56
N SER A 319 5.52 -0.51 -4.79
CA SER A 319 6.36 -0.76 -5.98
C SER A 319 7.64 0.09 -6.01
N ALA A 320 7.59 1.33 -5.51
CA ALA A 320 8.80 2.15 -5.34
C ALA A 320 9.70 1.61 -4.23
N VAL A 321 9.12 1.20 -3.10
CA VAL A 321 9.81 0.60 -1.96
C VAL A 321 10.50 -0.71 -2.38
N GLU A 322 9.80 -1.57 -3.10
CA GLU A 322 10.27 -2.85 -3.63
C GLU A 322 11.47 -2.63 -4.59
N ALA A 323 11.35 -1.65 -5.49
CA ALA A 323 12.42 -1.29 -6.41
C ALA A 323 13.67 -0.78 -5.67
N GLN A 324 13.50 0.15 -4.72
CA GLN A 324 14.62 0.66 -3.93
C GLN A 324 15.29 -0.42 -3.08
N ALA A 325 14.53 -1.31 -2.47
CA ALA A 325 15.08 -2.44 -1.72
C ALA A 325 15.98 -3.34 -2.56
N MET A 326 15.73 -3.41 -3.87
CA MET A 326 16.56 -4.13 -4.83
C MET A 326 17.69 -3.28 -5.45
N GLY A 327 17.80 -2.01 -5.05
CA GLY A 327 18.76 -1.08 -5.59
C GLY A 327 18.43 -0.62 -7.01
N ILE A 328 17.16 -0.54 -7.36
CA ILE A 328 16.71 -0.01 -8.66
C ILE A 328 16.39 1.47 -8.49
N PRO A 329 17.06 2.38 -9.22
CA PRO A 329 16.74 3.80 -9.23
C PRO A 329 15.27 4.05 -9.57
N VAL A 330 14.65 4.99 -8.87
CA VAL A 330 13.22 5.28 -9.04
C VAL A 330 13.04 6.67 -9.67
N ILE A 331 12.11 6.80 -10.60
CA ILE A 331 11.52 8.08 -10.97
C ILE A 331 10.05 8.06 -10.63
N ALA A 332 9.60 9.00 -9.82
CA ALA A 332 8.24 8.97 -9.28
C ALA A 332 7.63 10.37 -9.18
N THR A 333 6.31 10.43 -9.14
CA THR A 333 5.59 11.66 -8.81
C THR A 333 5.82 12.02 -7.35
N ARG A 334 6.09 13.28 -7.04
CA ARG A 334 6.14 13.84 -5.68
C ARG A 334 4.71 14.07 -5.18
N ILE A 335 4.05 13.02 -4.70
CA ILE A 335 2.63 13.10 -4.28
C ILE A 335 2.34 12.16 -3.10
N GLY A 336 1.48 12.62 -2.18
CA GLY A 336 1.07 11.84 -1.01
C GLY A 336 2.25 11.44 -0.13
N GLY A 337 2.29 10.19 0.28
CA GLY A 337 3.36 9.61 1.10
C GLY A 337 4.59 9.12 0.32
N ILE A 338 4.62 9.20 -1.03
CA ILE A 338 5.77 8.73 -1.82
C ILE A 338 7.09 9.35 -1.32
N PRO A 339 7.19 10.69 -1.12
CA PRO A 339 8.45 11.31 -0.67
C PRO A 339 8.92 10.87 0.72
N GLU A 340 8.04 10.28 1.52
CA GLU A 340 8.39 9.80 2.87
C GLU A 340 9.05 8.42 2.85
N TYR A 341 8.79 7.64 1.79
CA TYR A 341 9.29 6.28 1.65
C TYR A 341 10.56 6.19 0.81
N ILE A 342 10.75 7.09 -0.14
CA ILE A 342 11.87 7.05 -1.07
C ILE A 342 12.78 8.28 -0.92
N SER A 343 14.10 8.05 -0.93
CA SER A 343 15.11 9.09 -0.76
C SER A 343 15.41 9.78 -2.10
N GLU A 344 15.54 11.10 -2.09
CA GLU A 344 15.98 11.87 -3.26
C GLU A 344 17.40 11.51 -3.73
N ALA A 345 18.22 10.90 -2.88
CA ALA A 345 19.52 10.40 -3.27
C ALA A 345 19.45 9.17 -4.20
N SER A 346 18.33 8.44 -4.16
CA SER A 346 18.08 7.22 -4.95
C SER A 346 16.88 7.32 -5.87
N ALA A 347 16.22 8.51 -5.94
CA ALA A 347 15.05 8.73 -6.78
C ALA A 347 14.99 10.14 -7.35
N PHE A 348 14.39 10.27 -8.51
CA PHE A 348 13.88 11.53 -9.02
C PHE A 348 12.42 11.69 -8.65
N LEU A 349 12.12 12.70 -7.82
CA LEU A 349 10.76 13.05 -7.43
C LEU A 349 10.30 14.26 -8.24
N ILE A 350 9.33 14.06 -9.10
CA ILE A 350 8.80 15.07 -10.04
C ILE A 350 7.46 15.60 -9.54
N ASP A 351 7.33 16.90 -9.41
CA ASP A 351 6.09 17.55 -8.98
C ASP A 351 4.98 17.36 -10.02
N TYR A 352 3.76 17.07 -9.56
CA TYR A 352 2.61 16.88 -10.42
C TYR A 352 1.95 18.22 -10.72
N ASP A 353 2.43 18.89 -11.77
CA ASP A 353 1.97 20.18 -12.27
C ASP A 353 1.78 20.18 -13.80
N ALA A 354 1.62 21.35 -14.39
CA ALA A 354 1.42 21.47 -15.84
C ALA A 354 2.64 21.04 -16.68
N GLN A 355 3.86 21.04 -16.11
CA GLN A 355 5.10 20.61 -16.71
C GLN A 355 5.48 19.15 -16.36
N PHE A 356 4.60 18.42 -15.67
CA PHE A 356 4.92 17.08 -15.15
C PHE A 356 5.50 16.15 -16.22
N VAL A 357 4.85 16.05 -17.39
CA VAL A 357 5.27 15.12 -18.45
C VAL A 357 6.64 15.49 -19.00
N GLU A 358 6.89 16.79 -19.21
CA GLU A 358 8.17 17.33 -19.66
C GLU A 358 9.29 17.06 -18.64
N ASN A 359 9.05 17.38 -17.37
CA ASN A 359 10.02 17.15 -16.29
C ASN A 359 10.28 15.66 -16.05
N PHE A 360 9.25 14.83 -16.21
CA PHE A 360 9.37 13.38 -16.11
C PHE A 360 10.20 12.83 -17.30
N ALA A 361 10.00 13.35 -18.51
CA ALA A 361 10.79 13.03 -19.68
C ALA A 361 12.28 13.40 -19.49
N ILE A 362 12.58 14.59 -19.01
CA ILE A 362 13.96 15.02 -18.70
C ILE A 362 14.61 14.09 -17.67
N GLY A 363 13.87 13.71 -16.61
CA GLY A 363 14.36 12.78 -15.61
C GLY A 363 14.63 11.38 -16.19
N LEU A 364 13.72 10.88 -17.04
CA LEU A 364 13.89 9.61 -17.74
C LEU A 364 15.11 9.63 -18.67
N ASP A 365 15.26 10.68 -19.47
CA ASP A 365 16.38 10.83 -20.39
C ASP A 365 17.73 10.71 -19.67
N ARG A 366 17.88 11.43 -18.55
CA ARG A 366 19.07 11.35 -17.70
C ARG A 366 19.29 9.93 -17.18
N LEU A 367 18.24 9.28 -16.66
CA LEU A 367 18.36 7.92 -16.14
C LEU A 367 18.65 6.89 -17.25
N ILE A 368 18.15 7.07 -18.46
CA ILE A 368 18.40 6.18 -19.60
C ILE A 368 19.87 6.27 -20.03
N HIS A 369 20.40 7.48 -20.19
CA HIS A 369 21.71 7.71 -20.82
C HIS A 369 22.87 7.77 -19.81
N ASP A 370 22.63 8.04 -18.53
CA ASP A 370 23.68 8.15 -17.51
C ASP A 370 23.75 6.87 -16.63
N GLN A 371 24.55 5.91 -17.07
CA GLN A 371 24.78 4.68 -16.30
C GLN A 371 25.48 4.95 -14.96
N THR A 372 26.35 5.95 -14.90
CA THR A 372 27.08 6.31 -13.67
C THR A 372 26.10 6.83 -12.63
N LEU A 373 25.17 7.70 -13.04
CA LEU A 373 24.10 8.19 -12.19
C LEU A 373 23.24 7.03 -11.64
N ARG A 374 22.81 6.11 -12.52
CA ARG A 374 22.06 4.92 -12.05
C ARG A 374 22.81 4.10 -11.03
N GLN A 375 24.14 3.94 -11.21
CA GLN A 375 24.96 3.21 -10.27
C GLN A 375 25.06 3.92 -8.91
N GLN A 376 25.24 5.25 -8.89
CA GLN A 376 25.25 6.05 -7.67
C GLN A 376 23.90 5.95 -6.95
N MET A 377 22.79 6.12 -7.65
CA MET A 377 21.43 6.00 -7.07
C MET A 377 21.18 4.58 -6.53
N ARG A 378 21.68 3.55 -7.21
CA ARG A 378 21.63 2.17 -6.73
C ARG A 378 22.34 2.00 -5.39
N GLU A 379 23.55 2.56 -5.25
CA GLU A 379 24.32 2.46 -4.03
C GLU A 379 23.62 3.17 -2.86
N GLU A 380 23.05 4.34 -3.10
CA GLU A 380 22.26 5.06 -2.10
C GLU A 380 20.99 4.29 -1.70
N ALA A 381 20.26 3.73 -2.65
CA ALA A 381 19.09 2.89 -2.37
C ALA A 381 19.45 1.69 -1.47
N LEU A 382 20.59 1.03 -1.75
CA LEU A 382 21.04 -0.14 -0.98
C LEU A 382 21.51 0.20 0.43
N LYS A 383 22.08 1.40 0.66
CA LYS A 383 22.43 1.88 2.01
C LYS A 383 21.20 2.02 2.90
N GLU A 384 20.09 2.46 2.33
CA GLU A 384 18.86 2.74 3.06
C GLU A 384 17.87 1.56 3.12
N ARG A 385 18.16 0.44 2.43
CA ARG A 385 17.18 -0.65 2.25
C ARG A 385 16.62 -1.20 3.56
N MET A 386 17.41 -1.20 4.65
CA MET A 386 16.97 -1.73 5.96
C MET A 386 15.81 -0.92 6.56
N ARG A 387 15.63 0.34 6.15
CA ARG A 387 14.48 1.16 6.56
C ARG A 387 13.14 0.60 6.06
N HIS A 388 13.17 -0.30 5.10
CA HIS A 388 12.01 -0.93 4.50
C HIS A 388 11.77 -2.36 4.97
N SER A 389 12.54 -2.83 5.98
CA SER A 389 12.42 -4.20 6.45
C SER A 389 11.12 -4.45 7.22
N GLN A 390 10.62 -5.69 7.16
CA GLN A 390 9.45 -6.09 7.93
C GLN A 390 9.75 -6.12 9.43
N GLU A 391 10.99 -6.42 9.83
CA GLU A 391 11.44 -6.39 11.22
C GLU A 391 11.30 -4.98 11.80
N ARG A 392 11.80 -3.96 11.08
CA ARG A 392 11.63 -2.56 11.51
C ARG A 392 10.17 -2.14 11.56
N TYR A 393 9.36 -2.54 10.59
CA TYR A 393 7.93 -2.28 10.56
C TYR A 393 7.24 -2.86 11.81
N TYR A 394 7.62 -4.07 12.19
CA TYR A 394 7.12 -4.71 13.41
C TYR A 394 7.59 -3.97 14.67
N ASP A 395 8.86 -3.60 14.76
CA ASP A 395 9.41 -2.86 15.90
C ASP A 395 8.71 -1.51 16.08
N GLU A 396 8.47 -0.77 15.00
CA GLU A 396 7.70 0.48 15.03
C GLU A 396 6.26 0.25 15.51
N PHE A 397 5.62 -0.83 15.05
CA PHE A 397 4.27 -1.20 15.50
C PHE A 397 4.24 -1.53 16.98
N VAL A 398 5.16 -2.36 17.47
CA VAL A 398 5.26 -2.72 18.90
C VAL A 398 5.51 -1.48 19.77
N ASN A 399 6.46 -0.63 19.37
CA ASN A 399 6.76 0.61 20.10
C ASN A 399 5.55 1.53 20.16
N CYS A 400 4.81 1.66 19.05
CA CYS A 400 3.57 2.41 19.00
C CYS A 400 2.53 1.83 19.97
N ILE A 401 2.31 0.51 19.98
CA ILE A 401 1.34 -0.15 20.84
C ILE A 401 1.70 0.06 22.33
N ASN A 402 2.96 -0.17 22.70
CA ASN A 402 3.42 0.02 24.08
C ASN A 402 3.15 1.46 24.55
N HIS A 403 3.54 2.45 23.73
CA HIS A 403 3.32 3.85 24.04
C HIS A 403 1.82 4.19 24.16
N PHE A 404 1.03 3.72 23.22
CA PHE A 404 -0.43 3.96 23.18
C PHE A 404 -1.18 3.35 24.36
N VAL A 405 -0.72 2.23 24.89
CA VAL A 405 -1.36 1.53 26.02
C VAL A 405 -0.92 2.16 27.36
N ASP A 406 0.32 2.67 27.45
CA ASP A 406 0.88 3.24 28.68
C ASP A 406 0.41 4.70 28.93
N GLU A 407 -0.01 5.45 27.90
CA GLU A 407 -0.67 6.76 28.03
C GLU A 407 -2.10 6.66 28.54
#